data_f90aa9a18ee4bd3d847f97ff98087739
#
_entry.id   f90aa9a18ee4bd3d847f97ff98087739
#
_cell.length_a   1.000
_cell.length_b   1.000
_cell.length_c   1.000
_cell.angle_alpha   90.00
_cell.angle_beta   90.00
_cell.angle_gamma   90.00
#
_symmetry.space_group_name_H-M   'P 1'
#
loop_
_entity.id
_entity.type
_entity.pdbx_description
1 polymer ?
#
loop_
_entity_poly.entity_id
_entity_poly.type
_entity_poly.pdbx_seq_one_letter_code
_entity_poly.pdbx_strand_id
1 'polypeptide(L)'
;MIAGDPLLLPNLLIVLCMLIMLTIAGVNMRTLRNLKDYKNLEVRRRISVLIPARNEEENIGACVRSLLGQDYPDFQVIVLNDGSTDGTGKILSELAKADSRLKVISGQPLPPEWIGKHWACHQLYRASDGELLLFTDADTVHASDTLSCSAAALQAEKADMLSIIPRHKLGSLAEKLIMPIFALGVFASRPLSASLRPRSITVLSASGKLMLLPRSSYEAIGGFEGIRQFVLDDLQLAEKIIASGMRYRLFDGTDNVSCRMYHNWTELHEGLAKNSFPACGYNVPLSFITWLWINFAFWAPVIELGVHKMPNYPPVLSLGLAAISIIASMLLFTGYYLRFKLPLYIVPFYPVSVSLITAISFSSMYLTLSGRATWKDRKLPKSKIP
;
A
#
# COMPACT_ATOMS: atom_id res chain seq x y z
N MET A 1 -10.06 -46.99 3.11
CA MET A 1 -10.53 -46.12 2.02
C MET A 1 -9.90 -44.70 2.01
N ILE A 2 -9.08 -44.31 2.98
CA ILE A 2 -8.41 -42.98 3.02
C ILE A 2 -7.02 -43.03 2.36
N ALA A 3 -6.40 -44.20 2.24
CA ALA A 3 -5.02 -44.34 1.76
C ALA A 3 -4.81 -44.27 0.23
N GLY A 4 -5.84 -43.93 -0.56
CA GLY A 4 -5.77 -43.92 -2.01
C GLY A 4 -6.21 -42.62 -2.69
N ASP A 5 -6.53 -41.54 -1.93
CA ASP A 5 -6.91 -40.26 -2.52
C ASP A 5 -5.71 -39.34 -2.69
N PRO A 6 -5.16 -39.18 -3.92
CA PRO A 6 -3.97 -38.35 -4.15
C PRO A 6 -4.21 -36.86 -3.92
N LEU A 7 -5.48 -36.39 -3.91
CA LEU A 7 -5.84 -35.01 -3.71
C LEU A 7 -6.12 -34.67 -2.25
N LEU A 8 -6.21 -35.67 -1.36
CA LEU A 8 -6.53 -35.44 0.05
C LEU A 8 -5.54 -34.52 0.75
N LEU A 9 -4.25 -34.82 0.65
CA LEU A 9 -3.21 -34.02 1.33
C LEU A 9 -3.10 -32.59 0.74
N PRO A 10 -3.04 -32.37 -0.58
CA PRO A 10 -3.11 -31.03 -1.17
C PRO A 10 -4.34 -30.24 -0.70
N ASN A 11 -5.53 -30.83 -0.70
CA ASN A 11 -6.75 -30.15 -0.31
C ASN A 11 -6.76 -29.78 1.19
N LEU A 12 -6.27 -30.65 2.05
CA LEU A 12 -6.10 -30.34 3.48
C LEU A 12 -5.17 -29.15 3.70
N LEU A 13 -4.04 -29.10 2.96
CA LEU A 13 -3.10 -27.98 3.03
C LEU A 13 -3.73 -26.66 2.53
N ILE A 14 -4.52 -26.72 1.46
CA ILE A 14 -5.24 -25.55 0.91
C ILE A 14 -6.28 -25.06 1.94
N VAL A 15 -7.13 -25.95 2.47
CA VAL A 15 -8.11 -25.59 3.50
C VAL A 15 -7.44 -24.95 4.71
N LEU A 16 -6.36 -25.55 5.22
CA LEU A 16 -5.61 -25.00 6.33
C LEU A 16 -5.08 -23.59 6.02
N CYS A 17 -4.49 -23.42 4.85
CA CYS A 17 -3.99 -22.11 4.38
C CYS A 17 -5.12 -21.07 4.33
N MET A 18 -6.27 -21.41 3.72
CA MET A 18 -7.43 -20.52 3.63
C MET A 18 -7.99 -20.15 5.01
N LEU A 19 -8.08 -21.11 5.92
CA LEU A 19 -8.56 -20.87 7.30
C LEU A 19 -7.59 -19.97 8.07
N ILE A 20 -6.28 -20.15 7.91
CA ILE A 20 -5.26 -19.24 8.48
C ILE A 20 -5.42 -17.83 7.94
N MET A 21 -5.51 -17.67 6.62
CA MET A 21 -5.70 -16.36 5.98
C MET A 21 -7.00 -15.69 6.44
N LEU A 22 -8.10 -16.43 6.51
CA LEU A 22 -9.39 -15.94 6.97
C LEU A 22 -9.34 -15.49 8.44
N THR A 23 -8.65 -16.28 9.29
CA THR A 23 -8.47 -15.95 10.71
C THR A 23 -7.63 -14.67 10.87
N ILE A 24 -6.50 -14.58 10.18
CA ILE A 24 -5.64 -13.39 10.22
C ILE A 24 -6.41 -12.16 9.73
N ALA A 25 -7.09 -12.26 8.59
CA ALA A 25 -7.90 -11.16 8.06
C ALA A 25 -9.01 -10.75 9.04
N GLY A 26 -9.70 -11.70 9.64
CA GLY A 26 -10.74 -11.45 10.65
C GLY A 26 -10.21 -10.74 11.90
N VAL A 27 -9.03 -11.13 12.39
CA VAL A 27 -8.33 -10.42 13.48
C VAL A 27 -7.95 -9.01 13.06
N ASN A 28 -7.37 -8.86 11.87
CA ASN A 28 -6.95 -7.55 11.35
C ASN A 28 -8.14 -6.59 11.18
N MET A 29 -9.28 -7.08 10.68
CA MET A 29 -10.51 -6.28 10.55
C MET A 29 -11.02 -5.76 11.90
N ARG A 30 -10.83 -6.52 12.99
CA ARG A 30 -11.24 -6.12 14.35
C ARG A 30 -10.23 -5.20 15.03
N THR A 31 -8.95 -5.33 14.71
CA THR A 31 -7.88 -4.56 15.36
C THR A 31 -7.54 -3.26 14.64
N LEU A 32 -7.87 -3.16 13.35
CA LEU A 32 -7.64 -1.95 12.54
C LEU A 32 -8.67 -0.87 12.92
N ARG A 33 -8.21 0.16 13.62
CA ARG A 33 -9.04 1.30 14.05
C ARG A 33 -9.27 2.26 12.89
N ASN A 34 -10.43 2.92 12.88
CA ASN A 34 -10.73 3.97 11.91
C ASN A 34 -10.07 5.28 12.36
N LEU A 35 -9.40 5.97 11.44
CA LEU A 35 -8.77 7.26 11.72
C LEU A 35 -9.80 8.31 12.17
N LYS A 36 -11.03 8.24 11.64
CA LYS A 36 -12.13 9.14 11.95
C LYS A 36 -12.64 9.06 13.40
N ASP A 37 -12.34 7.97 14.12
CA ASP A 37 -12.71 7.81 15.53
C ASP A 37 -12.00 8.83 16.43
N TYR A 38 -10.95 9.50 15.94
CA TYR A 38 -10.13 10.47 16.68
C TYR A 38 -10.52 11.94 16.42
N LYS A 39 -11.61 12.22 15.76
CA LYS A 39 -12.01 13.57 15.32
C LYS A 39 -12.11 14.62 16.43
N ASN A 40 -12.40 14.22 17.68
CA ASN A 40 -12.76 15.13 18.77
C ASN A 40 -11.59 15.49 19.71
N LEU A 41 -10.36 15.16 19.37
CA LEU A 41 -9.18 15.49 20.19
C LEU A 41 -8.46 16.71 19.61
N GLU A 42 -8.35 17.76 20.41
CA GLU A 42 -7.66 18.99 20.00
C GLU A 42 -6.14 18.81 20.07
N VAL A 43 -5.44 19.10 18.97
CA VAL A 43 -3.97 19.12 18.88
C VAL A 43 -3.55 20.45 18.28
N ARG A 44 -2.52 21.11 18.86
CA ARG A 44 -2.06 22.44 18.46
C ARG A 44 -0.63 22.46 17.92
N ARG A 45 -0.14 21.33 17.41
CA ARG A 45 1.22 21.24 16.85
C ARG A 45 1.20 21.60 15.36
N ARG A 46 2.08 22.51 14.93
CA ARG A 46 2.16 22.92 13.53
C ARG A 46 2.47 21.72 12.60
N ILE A 47 1.70 21.57 11.52
CA ILE A 47 1.86 20.53 10.52
C ILE A 47 2.46 21.10 9.25
N SER A 48 3.54 20.49 8.73
CA SER A 48 3.98 20.69 7.34
C SER A 48 3.51 19.52 6.49
N VAL A 49 2.62 19.79 5.55
CA VAL A 49 2.17 18.82 4.53
C VAL A 49 3.13 18.87 3.34
N LEU A 50 3.75 17.75 3.01
CA LEU A 50 4.90 17.64 2.10
C LEU A 50 4.53 16.75 0.92
N ILE A 51 4.48 17.33 -0.30
CA ILE A 51 3.98 16.68 -1.51
C ILE A 51 5.06 16.70 -2.61
N PRO A 52 5.69 15.57 -2.92
CA PRO A 52 6.52 15.45 -4.12
C PRO A 52 5.61 15.31 -5.36
N ALA A 53 5.82 16.14 -6.38
CA ALA A 53 5.04 16.13 -7.61
C ALA A 53 5.95 16.05 -8.85
N ARG A 54 5.66 15.11 -9.75
CA ARG A 54 6.27 14.99 -11.06
C ARG A 54 5.26 14.44 -12.06
N ASN A 55 4.91 15.25 -13.06
CA ASN A 55 3.92 14.92 -14.08
C ASN A 55 2.60 14.43 -13.44
N GLU A 56 1.93 15.34 -12.73
CA GLU A 56 0.69 15.09 -11.97
C GLU A 56 -0.42 16.09 -12.32
N GLU A 57 -0.45 16.58 -13.55
CA GLU A 57 -1.43 17.61 -13.98
C GLU A 57 -2.89 17.18 -13.75
N GLU A 58 -3.20 15.89 -13.86
CA GLU A 58 -4.54 15.36 -13.64
C GLU A 58 -4.95 15.35 -12.15
N ASN A 59 -3.99 15.25 -11.23
CA ASN A 59 -4.23 14.97 -9.82
C ASN A 59 -3.94 16.14 -8.89
N ILE A 60 -2.83 16.86 -9.16
CA ILE A 60 -2.25 17.83 -8.21
C ILE A 60 -3.21 18.92 -7.79
N GLY A 61 -4.07 19.38 -8.70
CA GLY A 61 -5.06 20.42 -8.42
C GLY A 61 -6.12 19.99 -7.39
N ALA A 62 -6.60 18.75 -7.48
CA ALA A 62 -7.55 18.19 -6.52
C ALA A 62 -6.88 17.88 -5.16
N CYS A 63 -5.67 17.36 -5.19
CA CYS A 63 -4.86 17.08 -4.00
C CYS A 63 -4.64 18.34 -3.17
N VAL A 64 -4.06 19.38 -3.76
CA VAL A 64 -3.73 20.64 -3.06
C VAL A 64 -4.98 21.34 -2.54
N ARG A 65 -6.05 21.45 -3.34
CA ARG A 65 -7.32 22.05 -2.88
C ARG A 65 -7.91 21.31 -1.69
N SER A 66 -7.85 19.98 -1.68
CA SER A 66 -8.36 19.18 -0.55
C SER A 66 -7.56 19.38 0.73
N LEU A 67 -6.26 19.64 0.61
CA LEU A 67 -5.37 19.93 1.75
C LEU A 67 -5.50 21.36 2.24
N LEU A 68 -5.69 22.34 1.36
CA LEU A 68 -5.95 23.71 1.76
C LEU A 68 -7.34 23.88 2.42
N GLY A 69 -8.28 22.95 2.15
CA GLY A 69 -9.60 22.90 2.77
C GLY A 69 -9.67 22.16 4.12
N GLN A 70 -8.54 21.93 4.79
CA GLN A 70 -8.53 21.23 6.08
C GLN A 70 -9.02 22.11 7.23
N ASP A 71 -9.65 21.50 8.23
CA ASP A 71 -10.16 22.14 9.45
C ASP A 71 -9.08 22.38 10.53
N TYR A 72 -7.84 22.00 10.27
CA TYR A 72 -6.72 22.14 11.18
C TYR A 72 -6.20 23.59 11.23
N PRO A 73 -5.95 24.17 12.44
CA PRO A 73 -5.72 25.62 12.55
C PRO A 73 -4.33 26.07 12.08
N ASP A 74 -3.28 25.29 12.33
CA ASP A 74 -1.89 25.68 12.05
C ASP A 74 -1.16 24.66 11.18
N PHE A 75 -1.19 24.89 9.86
CA PHE A 75 -0.50 24.07 8.89
C PHE A 75 -0.03 24.88 7.68
N GLN A 76 0.95 24.32 6.98
CA GLN A 76 1.39 24.76 5.66
C GLN A 76 1.40 23.56 4.69
N VAL A 77 1.23 23.85 3.42
CA VAL A 77 1.38 22.86 2.32
C VAL A 77 2.60 23.24 1.51
N ILE A 78 3.55 22.32 1.37
CA ILE A 78 4.73 22.52 0.55
C ILE A 78 4.71 21.48 -0.57
N VAL A 79 4.69 21.94 -1.81
CA VAL A 79 4.77 21.08 -2.99
C VAL A 79 6.11 21.28 -3.68
N LEU A 80 6.81 20.18 -3.93
CA LEU A 80 8.03 20.21 -4.74
C LEU A 80 7.72 19.73 -6.15
N ASN A 81 7.89 20.62 -7.15
CA ASN A 81 7.81 20.26 -8.54
C ASN A 81 9.16 19.71 -9.02
N ASP A 82 9.24 18.38 -9.18
CA ASP A 82 10.46 17.64 -9.55
C ASP A 82 10.65 17.61 -11.08
N GLY A 83 10.74 18.80 -11.70
CA GLY A 83 10.99 18.94 -13.12
C GLY A 83 9.87 18.37 -13.99
N SER A 84 8.59 18.64 -13.65
CA SER A 84 7.45 18.26 -14.49
C SER A 84 7.50 18.92 -15.86
N THR A 85 7.09 18.18 -16.89
CA THR A 85 7.05 18.62 -18.29
C THR A 85 5.61 18.84 -18.80
N ASP A 86 4.60 18.54 -17.98
CA ASP A 86 3.17 18.72 -18.22
C ASP A 86 2.64 20.00 -17.56
N GLY A 87 1.31 20.14 -17.44
CA GLY A 87 0.63 21.28 -16.83
C GLY A 87 0.80 21.43 -15.31
N THR A 88 1.47 20.48 -14.59
CA THR A 88 1.63 20.49 -13.13
C THR A 88 2.14 21.83 -12.59
N GLY A 89 3.21 22.37 -13.19
CA GLY A 89 3.82 23.62 -12.72
C GLY A 89 2.90 24.83 -12.86
N LYS A 90 2.12 24.90 -13.93
CA LYS A 90 1.12 25.96 -14.15
C LYS A 90 0.03 25.93 -13.10
N ILE A 91 -0.55 24.73 -12.85
CA ILE A 91 -1.62 24.53 -11.85
C ILE A 91 -1.11 24.95 -10.46
N LEU A 92 0.09 24.53 -10.06
CA LEU A 92 0.68 24.89 -8.77
C LEU A 92 0.90 26.39 -8.62
N SER A 93 1.39 27.06 -9.67
CA SER A 93 1.59 28.51 -9.67
C SER A 93 0.31 29.30 -9.48
N GLU A 94 -0.80 28.85 -10.10
CA GLU A 94 -2.11 29.47 -9.97
C GLU A 94 -2.68 29.28 -8.54
N LEU A 95 -2.54 28.09 -7.97
CA LEU A 95 -3.00 27.80 -6.60
C LEU A 95 -2.18 28.57 -5.53
N ALA A 96 -0.88 28.70 -5.70
CA ALA A 96 -0.02 29.42 -4.76
C ALA A 96 -0.30 30.93 -4.75
N LYS A 97 -0.82 31.51 -5.84
CA LYS A 97 -1.28 32.92 -5.83
C LYS A 97 -2.57 33.11 -5.04
N ALA A 98 -3.38 32.06 -4.93
CA ALA A 98 -4.70 32.13 -4.29
C ALA A 98 -4.66 31.86 -2.78
N ASP A 99 -3.66 31.13 -2.28
CA ASP A 99 -3.57 30.75 -0.85
C ASP A 99 -2.13 30.79 -0.36
N SER A 100 -1.85 31.69 0.60
CA SER A 100 -0.50 31.89 1.16
C SER A 100 0.02 30.71 1.99
N ARG A 101 -0.83 29.76 2.39
CA ARG A 101 -0.42 28.53 3.07
C ARG A 101 0.26 27.53 2.11
N LEU A 102 0.12 27.71 0.79
CA LEU A 102 0.77 26.90 -0.23
C LEU A 102 2.12 27.50 -0.63
N LYS A 103 3.19 26.74 -0.39
CA LYS A 103 4.54 27.03 -0.88
C LYS A 103 4.92 26.04 -1.98
N VAL A 104 5.29 26.55 -3.14
CA VAL A 104 5.78 25.73 -4.26
C VAL A 104 7.29 25.92 -4.40
N ILE A 105 8.04 24.82 -4.43
CA ILE A 105 9.50 24.84 -4.63
C ILE A 105 9.86 23.98 -5.86
N SER A 106 10.91 24.38 -6.55
CA SER A 106 11.48 23.62 -7.66
C SER A 106 12.48 22.59 -7.15
N GLY A 107 12.40 21.37 -7.67
CA GLY A 107 13.34 20.31 -7.34
C GLY A 107 14.75 20.61 -7.86
N GLN A 108 15.75 20.30 -7.04
CA GLN A 108 17.17 20.34 -7.44
C GLN A 108 17.53 19.07 -8.23
N PRO A 109 18.62 19.12 -9.03
CA PRO A 109 19.11 17.95 -9.76
C PRO A 109 19.25 16.71 -8.86
N LEU A 110 18.87 15.55 -9.39
CA LEU A 110 18.92 14.28 -8.67
C LEU A 110 20.38 13.86 -8.42
N PRO A 111 20.83 13.76 -7.17
CA PRO A 111 22.17 13.29 -6.86
C PRO A 111 22.34 11.79 -7.19
N PRO A 112 23.57 11.31 -7.43
CA PRO A 112 23.84 9.88 -7.54
C PRO A 112 23.31 9.11 -6.32
N GLU A 113 22.89 7.87 -6.55
CA GLU A 113 22.37 6.95 -5.51
C GLU A 113 21.05 7.33 -4.83
N TRP A 114 20.36 8.39 -5.26
CA TRP A 114 19.05 8.75 -4.78
C TRP A 114 17.94 8.30 -5.73
N ILE A 115 16.82 7.84 -5.16
CA ILE A 115 15.56 7.71 -5.89
C ILE A 115 14.88 9.08 -5.96
N GLY A 116 14.34 9.44 -7.12
CA GLY A 116 13.80 10.80 -7.35
C GLY A 116 12.76 11.23 -6.32
N LYS A 117 11.80 10.36 -5.95
CA LYS A 117 10.79 10.65 -4.91
C LYS A 117 11.45 10.91 -3.55
N HIS A 118 12.45 10.13 -3.18
CA HIS A 118 13.13 10.29 -1.88
C HIS A 118 13.93 11.59 -1.81
N TRP A 119 14.58 11.95 -2.92
CA TRP A 119 15.26 13.24 -3.02
C TRP A 119 14.29 14.41 -2.92
N ALA A 120 13.14 14.32 -3.58
CA ALA A 120 12.09 15.33 -3.47
C ALA A 120 11.56 15.43 -2.03
N CYS A 121 11.28 14.30 -1.36
CA CYS A 121 10.83 14.28 0.03
C CYS A 121 11.89 14.83 1.00
N HIS A 122 13.17 14.55 0.77
CA HIS A 122 14.27 15.11 1.57
C HIS A 122 14.34 16.64 1.43
N GLN A 123 14.22 17.19 0.21
CA GLN A 123 14.18 18.63 -0.02
C GLN A 123 12.94 19.29 0.62
N LEU A 124 11.77 18.64 0.55
CA LEU A 124 10.54 19.08 1.21
C LEU A 124 10.73 19.19 2.73
N TYR A 125 11.30 18.17 3.35
CA TYR A 125 11.66 18.21 4.76
C TYR A 125 12.56 19.40 5.09
N ARG A 126 13.61 19.63 4.29
CA ARG A 126 14.55 20.76 4.50
C ARG A 126 13.88 22.13 4.37
N ALA A 127 12.82 22.24 3.57
CA ALA A 127 12.06 23.47 3.32
C ALA A 127 10.92 23.71 4.33
N SER A 128 10.65 22.75 5.24
CA SER A 128 9.55 22.73 6.19
C SER A 128 9.99 23.17 7.60
N ASP A 129 9.05 23.72 8.40
CA ASP A 129 9.25 24.18 9.77
C ASP A 129 8.27 23.56 10.79
N GLY A 130 7.30 22.74 10.35
CA GLY A 130 6.32 22.10 11.22
C GLY A 130 6.94 21.12 12.22
N GLU A 131 6.35 21.04 13.41
CA GLU A 131 6.67 20.02 14.40
C GLU A 131 6.24 18.62 13.99
N LEU A 132 5.17 18.55 13.19
CA LEU A 132 4.67 17.33 12.55
C LEU A 132 4.93 17.42 11.05
N LEU A 133 5.44 16.33 10.50
CA LEU A 133 5.68 16.17 9.07
C LEU A 133 4.65 15.19 8.52
N LEU A 134 3.84 15.63 7.57
CA LEU A 134 2.90 14.79 6.85
C LEU A 134 3.37 14.64 5.40
N PHE A 135 3.88 13.48 5.04
CA PHE A 135 4.17 13.14 3.65
C PHE A 135 2.94 12.51 3.00
N THR A 136 2.60 12.98 1.80
CA THR A 136 1.49 12.43 1.00
C THR A 136 1.82 12.51 -0.48
N ASP A 137 1.26 11.57 -1.27
CA ASP A 137 1.43 11.56 -2.73
C ASP A 137 0.48 12.56 -3.41
N ALA A 138 0.85 13.03 -4.59
CA ALA A 138 0.10 14.03 -5.37
C ALA A 138 -1.23 13.50 -5.95
N ASP A 139 -1.45 12.18 -5.98
CA ASP A 139 -2.65 11.50 -6.48
C ASP A 139 -3.73 11.25 -5.40
N THR A 140 -3.61 11.93 -4.23
CA THR A 140 -4.52 11.78 -3.09
C THR A 140 -5.53 12.91 -3.00
N VAL A 141 -6.70 12.59 -2.43
CA VAL A 141 -7.73 13.58 -2.06
C VAL A 141 -8.10 13.34 -0.61
N HIS A 142 -8.04 14.38 0.20
CA HIS A 142 -8.22 14.34 1.65
C HIS A 142 -9.60 14.90 2.06
N ALA A 143 -10.29 14.24 3.01
CA ALA A 143 -11.45 14.81 3.66
C ALA A 143 -11.02 16.01 4.53
N SER A 144 -11.94 16.94 4.80
CA SER A 144 -11.64 18.19 5.53
C SER A 144 -11.10 18.00 6.95
N ASP A 145 -11.37 16.84 7.56
CA ASP A 145 -10.95 16.48 8.92
C ASP A 145 -9.71 15.56 8.99
N THR A 146 -9.01 15.38 7.86
CA THR A 146 -7.88 14.42 7.80
C THR A 146 -6.72 14.85 8.68
N LEU A 147 -6.33 16.14 8.69
CA LEU A 147 -5.22 16.61 9.49
C LEU A 147 -5.53 16.54 10.99
N SER A 148 -6.73 17.00 11.40
CA SER A 148 -7.17 16.95 12.79
C SER A 148 -7.27 15.52 13.31
N CYS A 149 -7.90 14.60 12.57
CA CYS A 149 -7.95 13.18 12.94
C CYS A 149 -6.55 12.55 13.03
N SER A 150 -5.67 12.86 12.08
CA SER A 150 -4.31 12.28 12.05
C SER A 150 -3.46 12.75 13.21
N ALA A 151 -3.46 14.06 13.52
CA ALA A 151 -2.74 14.61 14.65
C ALA A 151 -3.26 14.09 15.99
N ALA A 152 -4.59 14.01 16.12
CA ALA A 152 -5.27 13.46 17.28
C ALA A 152 -4.96 11.97 17.51
N ALA A 153 -5.00 11.16 16.45
CA ALA A 153 -4.65 9.75 16.50
C ALA A 153 -3.18 9.54 16.89
N LEU A 154 -2.26 10.31 16.30
CA LEU A 154 -0.83 10.26 16.64
C LEU A 154 -0.59 10.54 18.13
N GLN A 155 -1.25 11.56 18.68
CA GLN A 155 -1.14 11.92 20.10
C GLN A 155 -1.78 10.88 21.02
N ALA A 156 -3.01 10.45 20.74
CA ALA A 156 -3.76 9.51 21.58
C ALA A 156 -3.07 8.14 21.66
N GLU A 157 -2.52 7.67 20.55
CA GLU A 157 -1.79 6.39 20.47
C GLU A 157 -0.32 6.53 20.92
N LYS A 158 0.14 7.75 21.24
CA LYS A 158 1.55 8.04 21.53
C LYS A 158 2.46 7.45 20.44
N ALA A 159 2.06 7.66 19.19
CA ALA A 159 2.76 7.11 18.04
C ALA A 159 3.88 8.04 17.57
N ASP A 160 4.97 7.44 17.11
CA ASP A 160 6.11 8.14 16.53
C ASP A 160 6.02 8.17 14.99
N MET A 161 5.16 7.34 14.42
CA MET A 161 4.73 7.40 13.03
C MET A 161 3.34 6.79 12.87
N LEU A 162 2.52 7.42 12.06
CA LEU A 162 1.21 6.97 11.65
C LEU A 162 1.15 6.82 10.13
N SER A 163 0.52 5.76 9.65
CA SER A 163 0.13 5.61 8.26
C SER A 163 -1.30 5.07 8.16
N ILE A 164 -1.86 5.05 6.95
CA ILE A 164 -3.25 4.65 6.71
C ILE A 164 -3.38 3.66 5.56
N ILE A 165 -4.49 2.93 5.55
CA ILE A 165 -5.01 2.27 4.36
C ILE A 165 -6.01 3.23 3.71
N PRO A 166 -5.72 3.81 2.53
CA PRO A 166 -6.61 4.75 1.87
C PRO A 166 -7.75 4.04 1.14
N ARG A 167 -8.76 4.78 0.74
CA ARG A 167 -9.79 4.32 -0.20
C ARG A 167 -9.25 4.36 -1.62
N HIS A 168 -9.12 3.20 -2.26
CA HIS A 168 -8.77 3.11 -3.66
C HIS A 168 -9.99 3.35 -4.56
N LYS A 169 -9.93 4.38 -5.40
CA LYS A 169 -10.89 4.60 -6.48
C LYS A 169 -10.47 3.77 -7.68
N LEU A 170 -11.29 2.82 -8.09
CA LEU A 170 -11.01 1.85 -9.15
C LEU A 170 -11.89 2.17 -10.37
N GLY A 171 -11.29 2.64 -11.45
CA GLY A 171 -12.00 3.01 -12.69
C GLY A 171 -12.18 1.82 -13.63
N SER A 172 -11.08 1.27 -14.13
CA SER A 172 -11.08 0.18 -15.12
C SER A 172 -11.33 -1.20 -14.50
N LEU A 173 -11.69 -2.17 -15.36
CA LEU A 173 -11.83 -3.56 -14.93
C LEU A 173 -10.50 -4.14 -14.42
N ALA A 174 -9.39 -3.79 -15.06
CA ALA A 174 -8.06 -4.22 -14.63
C ALA A 174 -7.73 -3.73 -13.21
N GLU A 175 -7.99 -2.46 -12.91
CA GLU A 175 -7.82 -1.92 -11.56
C GLU A 175 -8.67 -2.70 -10.53
N LYS A 176 -9.95 -2.98 -10.87
CA LYS A 176 -10.88 -3.70 -9.97
C LYS A 176 -10.47 -5.15 -9.72
N LEU A 177 -9.88 -5.82 -10.71
CA LEU A 177 -9.40 -7.18 -10.57
C LEU A 177 -8.09 -7.28 -9.81
N ILE A 178 -7.15 -6.35 -10.02
CA ILE A 178 -5.75 -6.54 -9.60
C ILE A 178 -5.42 -5.80 -8.29
N MET A 179 -5.82 -4.52 -8.18
CA MET A 179 -5.44 -3.69 -7.03
C MET A 179 -5.85 -4.27 -5.67
N PRO A 180 -7.09 -4.79 -5.48
CA PRO A 180 -7.50 -5.34 -4.20
C PRO A 180 -6.72 -6.58 -3.78
N ILE A 181 -6.23 -7.39 -4.73
CA ILE A 181 -5.52 -8.65 -4.44
C ILE A 181 -4.17 -8.38 -3.80
N PHE A 182 -3.43 -7.39 -4.31
CA PHE A 182 -2.14 -7.01 -3.75
C PHE A 182 -2.28 -6.61 -2.27
N ALA A 183 -3.26 -5.75 -1.98
CA ALA A 183 -3.52 -5.29 -0.62
C ALA A 183 -4.10 -6.39 0.29
N LEU A 184 -5.02 -7.24 -0.23
CA LEU A 184 -5.56 -8.38 0.49
C LEU A 184 -4.46 -9.39 0.85
N GLY A 185 -3.51 -9.67 -0.07
CA GLY A 185 -2.40 -10.57 0.18
C GLY A 185 -1.59 -10.15 1.42
N VAL A 186 -1.28 -8.87 1.54
CA VAL A 186 -0.63 -8.32 2.74
C VAL A 186 -1.54 -8.44 3.96
N PHE A 187 -2.82 -8.05 3.83
CA PHE A 187 -3.77 -8.00 4.92
C PHE A 187 -4.13 -9.39 5.50
N ALA A 188 -4.09 -10.44 4.67
CA ALA A 188 -4.42 -11.80 5.06
C ALA A 188 -3.20 -12.67 5.42
N SER A 189 -1.98 -12.20 5.17
CA SER A 189 -0.76 -13.00 5.39
C SER A 189 -0.15 -12.84 6.78
N ARG A 190 -0.40 -11.73 7.46
CA ARG A 190 0.25 -11.41 8.74
C ARG A 190 -0.70 -10.66 9.68
N PRO A 191 -0.68 -10.93 11.00
CA PRO A 191 -1.50 -10.18 11.95
C PRO A 191 -0.95 -8.76 12.16
N LEU A 192 -1.77 -7.72 11.93
CA LEU A 192 -1.42 -6.32 12.17
C LEU A 192 -0.96 -6.08 13.62
N SER A 193 -1.55 -6.82 14.57
CA SER A 193 -1.16 -6.75 15.98
C SER A 193 0.33 -7.05 16.23
N ALA A 194 0.98 -7.81 15.34
CA ALA A 194 2.41 -8.08 15.45
C ALA A 194 3.25 -6.82 15.16
N SER A 195 2.86 -5.99 14.19
CA SER A 195 3.55 -4.72 13.88
C SER A 195 3.28 -3.62 14.91
N LEU A 196 2.23 -3.78 15.74
CA LEU A 196 1.90 -2.82 16.80
C LEU A 196 2.74 -3.03 18.08
N ARG A 197 3.51 -4.11 18.17
CA ARG A 197 4.38 -4.38 19.33
C ARG A 197 5.68 -3.58 19.19
N PRO A 198 6.18 -2.98 20.28
CA PRO A 198 7.50 -2.35 20.29
C PRO A 198 8.57 -3.38 19.88
N ARG A 199 9.52 -2.95 19.04
CA ARG A 199 10.62 -3.78 18.53
C ARG A 199 10.19 -5.00 17.70
N SER A 200 9.02 -4.94 17.08
CA SER A 200 8.66 -5.92 16.05
C SER A 200 9.66 -5.81 14.90
N ILE A 201 10.16 -6.94 14.42
CA ILE A 201 11.09 -6.97 13.27
C ILE A 201 10.37 -6.90 11.91
N THR A 202 9.04 -6.72 11.92
CA THR A 202 8.24 -6.79 10.68
C THR A 202 7.16 -5.73 10.66
N VAL A 203 7.27 -4.77 9.72
CA VAL A 203 6.16 -3.91 9.30
C VAL A 203 5.30 -4.68 8.31
N LEU A 204 4.00 -4.68 8.53
CA LEU A 204 3.08 -5.44 7.68
C LEU A 204 2.58 -4.61 6.51
N SER A 205 2.30 -3.35 6.77
CA SER A 205 1.81 -2.42 5.77
C SER A 205 2.10 -1.00 6.20
N ALA A 206 2.52 -0.18 5.28
CA ALA A 206 2.54 1.26 5.34
C ALA A 206 2.08 1.79 3.98
N SER A 207 1.69 3.04 3.90
CA SER A 207 1.26 3.65 2.65
C SER A 207 1.74 5.09 2.56
N GLY A 208 2.44 5.41 1.48
CA GLY A 208 2.88 6.77 1.15
C GLY A 208 1.74 7.77 0.91
N LYS A 209 0.48 7.29 0.92
CA LYS A 209 -0.70 8.15 0.73
C LYS A 209 -0.99 9.05 1.93
N LEU A 210 -0.51 8.68 3.11
CA LEU A 210 -0.42 9.52 4.30
C LEU A 210 0.56 8.90 5.29
N MET A 211 1.63 9.62 5.57
CA MET A 211 2.59 9.29 6.62
C MET A 211 2.78 10.53 7.51
N LEU A 212 2.28 10.48 8.73
CA LEU A 212 2.43 11.56 9.71
C LEU A 212 3.38 11.12 10.81
N LEU A 213 4.37 11.95 11.11
CA LEU A 213 5.35 11.67 12.17
C LEU A 213 5.88 12.98 12.77
N PRO A 214 6.28 12.98 14.07
CA PRO A 214 7.02 14.09 14.66
C PRO A 214 8.34 14.30 13.92
N ARG A 215 8.74 15.56 13.77
CA ARG A 215 10.04 15.93 13.19
C ARG A 215 11.19 15.23 13.91
N SER A 216 11.15 15.17 15.24
CA SER A 216 12.16 14.50 16.05
C SER A 216 12.28 13.00 15.73
N SER A 217 11.15 12.32 15.50
CA SER A 217 11.14 10.89 15.11
C SER A 217 11.72 10.70 13.72
N TYR A 218 11.38 11.61 12.77
CA TYR A 218 11.93 11.58 11.42
C TYR A 218 13.45 11.77 11.41
N GLU A 219 13.96 12.72 12.18
CA GLU A 219 15.40 13.00 12.32
C GLU A 219 16.14 11.84 12.99
N ALA A 220 15.56 11.26 14.03
CA ALA A 220 16.15 10.13 14.77
C ALA A 220 16.39 8.88 13.90
N ILE A 221 15.55 8.65 12.87
CA ILE A 221 15.72 7.52 11.94
C ILE A 221 16.57 7.85 10.70
N GLY A 222 17.07 9.11 10.59
CA GLY A 222 17.81 9.60 9.43
C GLY A 222 16.94 9.89 8.20
N GLY A 223 15.61 9.96 8.35
CA GLY A 223 14.65 10.36 7.33
C GLY A 223 14.83 9.65 5.98
N PHE A 224 14.48 10.36 4.89
CA PHE A 224 14.63 9.82 3.52
C PHE A 224 16.09 9.63 3.09
N GLU A 225 17.04 10.33 3.69
CA GLU A 225 18.47 10.11 3.44
C GLU A 225 18.88 8.70 3.86
N GLY A 226 18.39 8.24 5.01
CA GLY A 226 18.67 6.90 5.52
C GLY A 226 18.07 5.75 4.70
N ILE A 227 17.13 6.05 3.79
CA ILE A 227 16.45 5.05 2.94
C ILE A 227 16.60 5.36 1.43
N ARG A 228 17.51 6.24 1.04
CA ARG A 228 17.60 6.84 -0.30
C ARG A 228 17.63 5.86 -1.48
N GLN A 229 18.04 4.59 -1.25
CA GLN A 229 18.17 3.56 -2.27
C GLN A 229 17.08 2.49 -2.24
N PHE A 230 16.18 2.51 -1.25
CA PHE A 230 15.13 1.50 -1.09
C PHE A 230 13.88 1.88 -1.88
N VAL A 231 13.29 0.95 -2.64
CA VAL A 231 12.13 1.24 -3.51
C VAL A 231 10.85 1.49 -2.71
N LEU A 232 10.66 0.77 -1.60
CA LEU A 232 9.46 0.84 -0.75
C LEU A 232 9.71 1.81 0.41
N ASP A 233 9.56 3.10 0.14
CA ASP A 233 9.84 4.20 1.07
C ASP A 233 9.01 4.14 2.36
N ASP A 234 7.72 3.90 2.22
CA ASP A 234 6.75 3.84 3.30
C ASP A 234 7.04 2.69 4.28
N LEU A 235 7.29 1.49 3.75
CA LEU A 235 7.67 0.33 4.56
C LEU A 235 9.02 0.55 5.25
N GLN A 236 10.01 1.08 4.54
CA GLN A 236 11.36 1.28 5.08
C GLN A 236 11.39 2.33 6.21
N LEU A 237 10.63 3.44 6.07
CA LEU A 237 10.48 4.41 7.15
C LEU A 237 9.83 3.77 8.38
N ALA A 238 8.73 3.02 8.19
CA ALA A 238 8.04 2.35 9.28
C ALA A 238 8.92 1.27 9.95
N GLU A 239 9.71 0.51 9.17
CA GLU A 239 10.69 -0.45 9.70
C GLU A 239 11.75 0.24 10.57
N LYS A 240 12.32 1.37 10.12
CA LYS A 240 13.28 2.14 10.90
C LYS A 240 12.69 2.69 12.20
N ILE A 241 11.45 3.18 12.19
CA ILE A 241 10.72 3.60 13.39
C ILE A 241 10.65 2.45 14.39
N ILE A 242 10.20 1.27 13.96
CA ILE A 242 10.07 0.10 14.85
C ILE A 242 11.44 -0.40 15.32
N ALA A 243 12.44 -0.47 14.43
CA ALA A 243 13.80 -0.90 14.78
C ALA A 243 14.46 0.03 15.82
N SER A 244 14.12 1.32 15.82
CA SER A 244 14.57 2.30 16.82
C SER A 244 13.81 2.22 18.15
N GLY A 245 12.92 1.24 18.33
CA GLY A 245 12.10 1.07 19.53
C GLY A 245 10.91 2.04 19.63
N MET A 246 10.66 2.83 18.58
CA MET A 246 9.56 3.76 18.47
C MET A 246 8.26 3.08 18.05
N ARG A 247 7.12 3.79 18.19
CA ARG A 247 5.78 3.25 17.95
C ARG A 247 5.27 3.62 16.56
N TYR A 248 5.05 2.62 15.74
CA TYR A 248 4.31 2.73 14.49
C TYR A 248 2.83 2.40 14.69
N ARG A 249 1.93 3.12 13.98
CA ARG A 249 0.49 2.84 13.95
C ARG A 249 -0.06 2.88 12.53
N LEU A 250 -0.88 1.89 12.20
CA LEU A 250 -1.63 1.83 10.96
C LEU A 250 -3.12 1.97 11.25
N PHE A 251 -3.81 2.82 10.47
CA PHE A 251 -5.25 3.05 10.60
C PHE A 251 -6.00 2.77 9.30
N ASP A 252 -7.29 2.49 9.42
CA ASP A 252 -8.23 2.59 8.32
C ASP A 252 -8.51 4.07 8.03
N GLY A 253 -7.99 4.57 6.92
CA GLY A 253 -8.18 5.94 6.45
C GLY A 253 -9.14 6.05 5.27
N THR A 254 -9.96 5.01 5.00
CA THR A 254 -10.86 4.97 3.82
C THR A 254 -11.91 6.09 3.79
N ASP A 255 -12.24 6.68 4.93
CA ASP A 255 -13.14 7.82 5.05
C ASP A 255 -12.40 9.18 5.02
N ASN A 256 -11.08 9.18 5.20
CA ASN A 256 -10.27 10.39 5.26
C ASN A 256 -9.47 10.64 3.98
N VAL A 257 -8.93 9.60 3.35
CA VAL A 257 -8.07 9.73 2.17
C VAL A 257 -8.52 8.79 1.06
N SER A 258 -8.67 9.31 -0.14
CA SER A 258 -8.91 8.52 -1.34
C SER A 258 -7.83 8.80 -2.39
N CYS A 259 -7.49 7.77 -3.18
CA CYS A 259 -6.55 7.91 -4.29
C CYS A 259 -6.98 7.06 -5.49
N ARG A 260 -6.62 7.49 -6.68
CA ARG A 260 -6.64 6.67 -7.89
C ARG A 260 -5.22 6.58 -8.39
N MET A 261 -4.57 5.44 -8.13
CA MET A 261 -3.13 5.25 -8.38
C MET A 261 -2.80 5.09 -9.87
N TYR A 262 -3.70 4.48 -10.64
CA TYR A 262 -3.47 4.12 -12.03
C TYR A 262 -4.72 4.40 -12.86
N HIS A 263 -4.54 4.86 -14.11
CA HIS A 263 -5.65 5.20 -14.99
C HIS A 263 -5.79 4.21 -16.15
N ASN A 264 -4.73 3.49 -16.48
CA ASN A 264 -4.67 2.52 -17.57
C ASN A 264 -3.82 1.29 -17.21
N TRP A 265 -3.81 0.30 -18.11
CA TRP A 265 -3.07 -0.95 -17.92
C TRP A 265 -1.56 -0.74 -17.80
N THR A 266 -0.98 0.16 -18.58
CA THR A 266 0.48 0.40 -18.58
C THR A 266 0.94 0.95 -17.24
N GLU A 267 0.26 1.96 -16.73
CA GLU A 267 0.55 2.54 -15.41
C GLU A 267 0.38 1.52 -14.27
N LEU A 268 -0.72 0.72 -14.33
CA LEU A 268 -0.99 -0.33 -13.36
C LEU A 268 0.13 -1.38 -13.36
N HIS A 269 0.51 -1.86 -14.55
CA HIS A 269 1.57 -2.85 -14.69
C HIS A 269 2.91 -2.33 -14.19
N GLU A 270 3.34 -1.13 -14.64
CA GLU A 270 4.60 -0.53 -14.21
C GLU A 270 4.65 -0.27 -12.70
N GLY A 271 3.56 0.28 -12.16
CA GLY A 271 3.47 0.62 -10.74
C GLY A 271 3.47 -0.61 -9.83
N LEU A 272 2.81 -1.69 -10.21
CA LEU A 272 2.83 -2.94 -9.44
C LEU A 272 4.12 -3.73 -9.68
N ALA A 273 4.64 -3.73 -10.91
CA ALA A 273 5.88 -4.42 -11.23
C ALA A 273 7.08 -3.84 -10.47
N LYS A 274 7.14 -2.53 -10.24
CA LYS A 274 8.22 -1.95 -9.42
C LYS A 274 8.19 -2.41 -7.95
N ASN A 275 7.02 -2.82 -7.43
CA ASN A 275 6.81 -3.10 -6.01
C ASN A 275 6.77 -4.60 -5.67
N SER A 276 6.34 -5.47 -6.61
CA SER A 276 6.02 -6.87 -6.29
C SER A 276 7.24 -7.71 -5.91
N PHE A 277 8.33 -7.63 -6.66
CA PHE A 277 9.56 -8.38 -6.34
C PHE A 277 10.32 -7.79 -5.14
N PRO A 278 10.46 -6.44 -4.98
CA PRO A 278 10.93 -5.83 -3.75
C PRO A 278 10.16 -6.24 -2.50
N ALA A 279 8.83 -6.37 -2.58
CA ALA A 279 8.00 -6.83 -1.45
C ALA A 279 8.31 -8.28 -1.01
N CYS A 280 8.90 -9.09 -1.89
CA CYS A 280 9.43 -10.42 -1.58
C CYS A 280 10.91 -10.40 -1.14
N GLY A 281 11.45 -9.23 -0.80
CA GLY A 281 12.86 -9.07 -0.38
C GLY A 281 13.86 -9.42 -1.47
N TYR A 282 13.49 -9.31 -2.76
CA TYR A 282 14.31 -9.69 -3.91
C TYR A 282 14.75 -11.17 -3.93
N ASN A 283 14.07 -12.04 -3.17
CA ASN A 283 14.37 -13.45 -3.07
C ASN A 283 13.68 -14.22 -4.20
N VAL A 284 14.45 -14.69 -5.20
CA VAL A 284 13.93 -15.39 -6.39
C VAL A 284 13.22 -16.70 -6.03
N PRO A 285 13.84 -17.64 -5.28
CA PRO A 285 13.16 -18.88 -4.87
C PRO A 285 11.87 -18.63 -4.10
N LEU A 286 11.92 -17.72 -3.11
CA LEU A 286 10.74 -17.37 -2.30
C LEU A 286 9.62 -16.80 -3.16
N SER A 287 9.93 -15.86 -4.05
CA SER A 287 8.96 -15.26 -4.97
C SER A 287 8.31 -16.31 -5.86
N PHE A 288 9.13 -17.19 -6.45
CA PHE A 288 8.65 -18.23 -7.37
C PHE A 288 7.72 -19.22 -6.63
N ILE A 289 8.16 -19.76 -5.49
CA ILE A 289 7.37 -20.71 -4.70
C ILE A 289 6.07 -20.06 -4.20
N THR A 290 6.15 -18.83 -3.69
CA THR A 290 4.98 -18.12 -3.16
C THR A 290 3.92 -17.91 -4.23
N TRP A 291 4.28 -17.41 -5.41
CA TRP A 291 3.31 -17.10 -6.45
C TRP A 291 2.75 -18.35 -7.11
N LEU A 292 3.53 -19.42 -7.27
CA LEU A 292 3.03 -20.72 -7.74
C LEU A 292 2.08 -21.35 -6.73
N TRP A 293 2.44 -21.31 -5.43
CA TRP A 293 1.57 -21.83 -4.36
C TRP A 293 0.24 -21.09 -4.29
N ILE A 294 0.27 -19.75 -4.35
CA ILE A 294 -0.96 -18.93 -4.32
C ILE A 294 -1.86 -19.28 -5.51
N ASN A 295 -1.32 -19.36 -6.73
CA ASN A 295 -2.11 -19.78 -7.89
C ASN A 295 -2.70 -21.17 -7.71
N PHE A 296 -1.90 -22.14 -7.29
CA PHE A 296 -2.37 -23.50 -7.04
C PHE A 296 -3.49 -23.50 -5.99
N ALA A 297 -3.30 -22.84 -4.86
CA ALA A 297 -4.27 -22.82 -3.76
C ALA A 297 -5.64 -22.22 -4.14
N PHE A 298 -5.66 -21.24 -5.04
CA PHE A 298 -6.91 -20.61 -5.47
C PHE A 298 -7.55 -21.26 -6.70
N TRP A 299 -6.76 -21.88 -7.59
CA TRP A 299 -7.28 -22.54 -8.79
C TRP A 299 -7.62 -24.02 -8.59
N ALA A 300 -6.81 -24.77 -7.84
CA ALA A 300 -7.03 -26.21 -7.69
C ALA A 300 -8.44 -26.58 -7.22
N PRO A 301 -9.01 -25.94 -6.17
CA PRO A 301 -10.38 -26.24 -5.73
C PRO A 301 -11.43 -25.94 -6.81
N VAL A 302 -11.24 -24.88 -7.62
CA VAL A 302 -12.19 -24.50 -8.68
C VAL A 302 -12.13 -25.49 -9.84
N ILE A 303 -10.92 -25.89 -10.25
CA ILE A 303 -10.72 -26.89 -11.29
C ILE A 303 -11.30 -28.24 -10.84
N GLU A 304 -11.02 -28.65 -9.60
CA GLU A 304 -11.51 -29.88 -9.02
C GLU A 304 -13.04 -29.94 -9.03
N LEU A 305 -13.71 -28.86 -8.61
CA LEU A 305 -15.17 -28.76 -8.68
C LEU A 305 -15.69 -28.81 -10.13
N GLY A 306 -14.94 -28.27 -11.11
CA GLY A 306 -15.31 -28.31 -12.53
C GLY A 306 -15.23 -29.71 -13.15
N VAL A 307 -14.26 -30.51 -12.70
CA VAL A 307 -13.99 -31.83 -13.30
C VAL A 307 -14.53 -33.02 -12.52
N HIS A 308 -15.24 -32.79 -11.41
CA HIS A 308 -15.72 -33.88 -10.52
C HIS A 308 -16.64 -34.93 -11.16
N LYS A 309 -17.24 -34.62 -12.30
CA LYS A 309 -18.10 -35.55 -13.07
C LYS A 309 -17.32 -36.41 -14.04
N MET A 310 -16.00 -36.26 -14.16
CA MET A 310 -15.18 -37.04 -15.03
C MET A 310 -15.01 -38.49 -14.51
N PRO A 311 -14.89 -39.50 -15.37
CA PRO A 311 -14.61 -40.88 -14.95
C PRO A 311 -13.33 -40.94 -14.11
N ASN A 312 -13.35 -41.80 -13.07
CA ASN A 312 -12.23 -42.00 -12.13
C ASN A 312 -11.89 -40.76 -11.26
N TYR A 313 -12.83 -39.84 -11.07
CA TYR A 313 -12.64 -38.72 -10.16
C TYR A 313 -12.50 -39.20 -8.69
N PRO A 314 -11.64 -38.53 -7.90
CA PRO A 314 -11.40 -38.88 -6.48
C PRO A 314 -12.66 -38.80 -5.59
N PRO A 315 -12.58 -39.40 -4.38
CA PRO A 315 -13.73 -39.56 -3.50
C PRO A 315 -14.37 -38.24 -3.01
N VAL A 316 -15.61 -38.34 -2.56
CA VAL A 316 -16.46 -37.24 -2.05
C VAL A 316 -15.76 -36.36 -1.02
N LEU A 317 -14.78 -36.90 -0.27
CA LEU A 317 -14.04 -36.15 0.76
C LEU A 317 -13.20 -35.02 0.15
N SER A 318 -12.44 -35.27 -0.94
CA SER A 318 -11.67 -34.25 -1.63
C SER A 318 -12.56 -33.15 -2.21
N LEU A 319 -13.69 -33.53 -2.80
CA LEU A 319 -14.68 -32.59 -3.29
C LEU A 319 -15.25 -31.69 -2.17
N GLY A 320 -15.52 -32.27 -0.99
CA GLY A 320 -15.94 -31.52 0.18
C GLY A 320 -14.89 -30.49 0.63
N LEU A 321 -13.60 -30.87 0.65
CA LEU A 321 -12.51 -29.97 1.00
C LEU A 321 -12.32 -28.86 -0.04
N ALA A 322 -12.45 -29.17 -1.32
CA ALA A 322 -12.42 -28.18 -2.39
C ALA A 322 -13.56 -27.14 -2.24
N ALA A 323 -14.78 -27.61 -1.96
CA ALA A 323 -15.91 -26.71 -1.70
C ALA A 323 -15.67 -25.81 -0.46
N ILE A 324 -15.14 -26.35 0.63
CA ILE A 324 -14.76 -25.57 1.82
C ILE A 324 -13.71 -24.50 1.46
N SER A 325 -12.71 -24.84 0.66
CA SER A 325 -11.67 -23.89 0.23
C SER A 325 -12.26 -22.74 -0.60
N ILE A 326 -13.19 -23.03 -1.51
CA ILE A 326 -13.88 -22.01 -2.32
C ILE A 326 -14.71 -21.09 -1.41
N ILE A 327 -15.50 -21.67 -0.47
CA ILE A 327 -16.31 -20.90 0.46
C ILE A 327 -15.42 -20.01 1.33
N ALA A 328 -14.32 -20.54 1.87
CA ALA A 328 -13.38 -19.77 2.68
C ALA A 328 -12.74 -18.62 1.88
N SER A 329 -12.37 -18.86 0.62
CA SER A 329 -11.87 -17.84 -0.30
C SER A 329 -12.92 -16.76 -0.55
N MET A 330 -14.15 -17.15 -0.88
CA MET A 330 -15.26 -16.20 -1.10
C MET A 330 -15.54 -15.35 0.15
N LEU A 331 -15.51 -15.94 1.35
CA LEU A 331 -15.68 -15.21 2.60
C LEU A 331 -14.52 -14.22 2.85
N LEU A 332 -13.28 -14.65 2.60
CA LEU A 332 -12.10 -13.81 2.74
C LEU A 332 -12.18 -12.56 1.84
N PHE A 333 -12.46 -12.77 0.56
CA PHE A 333 -12.58 -11.68 -0.40
C PHE A 333 -13.78 -10.78 -0.11
N THR A 334 -14.95 -11.37 0.16
CA THR A 334 -16.17 -10.60 0.49
C THR A 334 -15.96 -9.73 1.72
N GLY A 335 -15.40 -10.27 2.80
CA GLY A 335 -15.12 -9.52 4.02
C GLY A 335 -14.19 -8.34 3.78
N TYR A 336 -13.09 -8.55 3.03
CA TYR A 336 -12.16 -7.49 2.65
C TYR A 336 -12.82 -6.43 1.78
N TYR A 337 -13.57 -6.83 0.74
CA TYR A 337 -14.23 -5.91 -0.18
C TYR A 337 -15.31 -5.06 0.51
N LEU A 338 -16.08 -5.65 1.43
CA LEU A 338 -17.03 -4.90 2.26
C LEU A 338 -16.33 -3.88 3.15
N ARG A 339 -15.26 -4.30 3.84
CA ARG A 339 -14.51 -3.41 4.75
C ARG A 339 -13.94 -2.19 4.04
N PHE A 340 -13.38 -2.36 2.85
CA PHE A 340 -12.71 -1.31 2.09
C PHE A 340 -13.57 -0.68 0.98
N LYS A 341 -14.90 -0.95 1.01
CA LYS A 341 -15.89 -0.36 0.08
C LYS A 341 -15.57 -0.63 -1.40
N LEU A 342 -15.11 -1.85 -1.70
CA LEU A 342 -14.75 -2.32 -3.04
C LEU A 342 -15.94 -3.01 -3.75
N PRO A 343 -15.94 -3.12 -5.08
CA PRO A 343 -17.05 -3.68 -5.85
C PRO A 343 -17.19 -5.20 -5.68
N LEU A 344 -18.24 -5.66 -5.00
CA LEU A 344 -18.45 -7.07 -4.67
C LEU A 344 -18.64 -8.00 -5.88
N TYR A 345 -19.11 -7.49 -7.02
CA TYR A 345 -19.30 -8.30 -8.24
C TYR A 345 -18.00 -8.88 -8.82
N ILE A 346 -16.85 -8.37 -8.36
CA ILE A 346 -15.51 -8.88 -8.75
C ILE A 346 -15.14 -10.14 -7.94
N VAL A 347 -15.72 -10.34 -6.77
CA VAL A 347 -15.32 -11.42 -5.85
C VAL A 347 -15.30 -12.81 -6.53
N PRO A 348 -16.29 -13.23 -7.34
CA PRO A 348 -16.25 -14.54 -8.00
C PRO A 348 -15.06 -14.73 -8.95
N PHE A 349 -14.45 -13.66 -9.43
CA PHE A 349 -13.31 -13.69 -10.33
C PHE A 349 -11.95 -13.73 -9.60
N TYR A 350 -11.94 -14.03 -8.29
CA TYR A 350 -10.72 -14.07 -7.48
C TYR A 350 -9.59 -14.95 -8.07
N PRO A 351 -9.85 -16.14 -8.70
CA PRO A 351 -8.77 -16.93 -9.25
C PRO A 351 -8.09 -16.23 -10.44
N VAL A 352 -8.88 -15.58 -11.30
CA VAL A 352 -8.37 -14.76 -12.42
C VAL A 352 -7.52 -13.60 -11.89
N SER A 353 -8.02 -12.91 -10.87
CA SER A 353 -7.32 -11.80 -10.23
C SER A 353 -5.97 -12.23 -9.67
N VAL A 354 -5.91 -13.40 -9.03
CA VAL A 354 -4.66 -14.01 -8.51
C VAL A 354 -3.70 -14.33 -9.66
N SER A 355 -4.17 -14.86 -10.78
CA SER A 355 -3.31 -15.13 -11.95
C SER A 355 -2.73 -13.86 -12.55
N LEU A 356 -3.52 -12.79 -12.64
CA LEU A 356 -3.07 -11.50 -13.17
C LEU A 356 -1.96 -10.87 -12.29
N ILE A 357 -2.13 -10.83 -10.97
CA ILE A 357 -1.08 -10.31 -10.09
C ILE A 357 0.17 -11.19 -10.09
N THR A 358 0.02 -12.51 -10.24
CA THR A 358 1.16 -13.43 -10.39
C THR A 358 1.95 -13.12 -11.65
N ALA A 359 1.29 -12.92 -12.78
CA ALA A 359 1.95 -12.55 -14.04
C ALA A 359 2.73 -11.21 -13.88
N ILE A 360 2.13 -10.22 -13.24
CA ILE A 360 2.81 -8.95 -12.92
C ILE A 360 4.01 -9.17 -12.01
N SER A 361 3.91 -10.06 -11.03
CA SER A 361 5.00 -10.36 -10.09
C SER A 361 6.19 -11.05 -10.77
N PHE A 362 5.93 -11.96 -11.70
CA PHE A 362 7.00 -12.53 -12.54
C PHE A 362 7.60 -11.50 -13.50
N SER A 363 6.78 -10.62 -14.07
CA SER A 363 7.27 -9.47 -14.85
C SER A 363 8.16 -8.56 -14.00
N SER A 364 7.76 -8.26 -12.76
CA SER A 364 8.54 -7.49 -11.78
C SER A 364 9.92 -8.10 -11.56
N MET A 365 9.96 -9.41 -11.29
CA MET A 365 11.20 -10.16 -11.10
C MET A 365 12.11 -10.08 -12.33
N TYR A 366 11.56 -10.32 -13.53
CA TYR A 366 12.30 -10.23 -14.78
C TYR A 366 12.87 -8.84 -15.04
N LEU A 367 12.05 -7.78 -14.90
CA LEU A 367 12.46 -6.40 -15.12
C LEU A 367 13.54 -5.95 -14.13
N THR A 368 13.43 -6.38 -12.88
CA THR A 368 14.41 -6.04 -11.84
C THR A 368 15.75 -6.75 -12.08
N LEU A 369 15.73 -8.06 -12.33
CA LEU A 369 16.94 -8.85 -12.57
C LEU A 369 17.66 -8.43 -13.86
N SER A 370 16.91 -8.06 -14.90
CA SER A 370 17.48 -7.56 -16.17
C SER A 370 17.96 -6.09 -16.11
N GLY A 371 17.69 -5.38 -15.00
CA GLY A 371 18.03 -3.96 -14.85
C GLY A 371 17.20 -3.02 -15.76
N ARG A 372 16.01 -3.48 -16.18
CA ARG A 372 15.06 -2.73 -17.01
C ARG A 372 13.93 -2.08 -16.23
N ALA A 373 13.90 -2.23 -14.91
CA ALA A 373 12.86 -1.63 -14.07
C ALA A 373 12.93 -0.10 -14.14
N THR A 374 11.82 0.54 -14.51
CA THR A 374 11.68 2.00 -14.63
C THR A 374 10.46 2.48 -13.84
N TRP A 375 10.44 3.77 -13.49
CA TRP A 375 9.29 4.46 -12.95
C TRP A 375 9.33 5.95 -13.32
N LYS A 376 8.27 6.45 -13.93
CA LYS A 376 8.14 7.84 -14.40
C LYS A 376 9.42 8.27 -15.17
N ASP A 377 9.77 7.49 -16.18
CA ASP A 377 10.91 7.69 -17.09
C ASP A 377 12.32 7.64 -16.46
N ARG A 378 12.39 7.24 -15.19
CA ARG A 378 13.67 7.06 -14.48
C ARG A 378 13.95 5.59 -14.22
N LYS A 379 15.20 5.15 -14.47
CA LYS A 379 15.64 3.80 -14.09
C LYS A 379 15.67 3.68 -12.57
N LEU A 380 15.13 2.59 -12.06
CA LEU A 380 15.26 2.24 -10.66
C LEU A 380 16.68 1.71 -10.39
N PRO A 381 17.28 2.02 -9.22
CA PRO A 381 18.58 1.47 -8.88
C PRO A 381 18.52 -0.06 -8.88
N LYS A 382 19.58 -0.71 -9.36
CA LYS A 382 19.75 -2.15 -9.11
C LYS A 382 19.87 -2.28 -7.60
N SER A 383 18.83 -2.87 -6.97
CA SER A 383 18.93 -3.16 -5.55
C SER A 383 20.19 -4.01 -5.33
N LYS A 384 20.92 -3.72 -4.27
CA LYS A 384 21.88 -4.69 -3.75
C LYS A 384 21.03 -5.90 -3.30
N ILE A 385 20.90 -6.89 -4.20
CA ILE A 385 20.36 -8.20 -3.84
C ILE A 385 21.26 -8.69 -2.70
N PRO A 386 20.72 -8.96 -1.50
CA PRO A 386 21.53 -9.44 -0.39
C PRO A 386 22.18 -10.76 -0.69
#